data_9c9ca66a3910c6d44edcaef9b3360d06
#
_entry.id   9c9ca66a3910c6d44edcaef9b3360d06
#
_cell.length_a   1.000
_cell.length_b   1.000
_cell.length_c   1.000
_cell.angle_alpha   90.00
_cell.angle_beta   90.00
_cell.angle_gamma   90.00
#
_symmetry.space_group_name_H-M   'P 1'
#
loop_
_entity.id
_entity.type
_entity.pdbx_description
1 polymer ?
#
loop_
_entity_poly.entity_id
_entity_poly.type
_entity_poly.pdbx_seq_one_letter_code
_entity_poly.pdbx_strand_id
1 'polypeptide(L)'
;MSIPEINPPIEAGTCIDATSWNKLIKDKNTIVIDTRNHYEVSLGSFRNSINPHTRNFSEFPKWVDDNLDKYIESKGGKNIAMFCTGGIRCEKATSLLRNKGYENIYHLKGGILKYFEDIPKDESLFEGECFVFDKRVALNHELRKGSFSICHACGMPISNQDQKRREYKEGIQCHLCI
;
A
#
# COMPACT_ATOMS: atom_id res chain seq x y z
N MET A 1 -10.83 6.50 -24.05
CA MET A 1 -11.65 5.39 -23.53
C MET A 1 -12.04 5.75 -22.10
N SER A 2 -13.29 6.10 -21.89
CA SER A 2 -13.80 6.44 -20.55
C SER A 2 -13.84 5.13 -19.74
N ILE A 3 -13.22 5.13 -18.56
CA ILE A 3 -13.42 4.08 -17.57
C ILE A 3 -14.90 4.14 -17.20
N PRO A 4 -15.66 3.01 -17.24
CA PRO A 4 -17.05 3.02 -16.81
C PRO A 4 -17.14 3.63 -15.42
N GLU A 5 -18.14 4.45 -15.18
CA GLU A 5 -18.42 5.07 -13.88
C GLU A 5 -18.80 3.95 -12.91
N ILE A 6 -17.81 3.43 -12.19
CA ILE A 6 -17.97 2.37 -11.18
C ILE A 6 -18.51 3.02 -9.93
N ASN A 7 -19.65 2.60 -9.45
CA ASN A 7 -20.22 3.10 -8.20
C ASN A 7 -19.55 2.37 -7.00
N PRO A 8 -18.50 2.94 -6.37
CA PRO A 8 -17.64 2.20 -5.44
C PRO A 8 -18.35 1.57 -4.23
N PRO A 9 -19.36 2.22 -3.60
CA PRO A 9 -19.95 1.67 -2.38
C PRO A 9 -20.72 0.35 -2.55
N ILE A 10 -21.22 0.08 -3.77
CA ILE A 10 -22.07 -1.10 -4.05
C ILE A 10 -21.25 -2.28 -4.55
N GLU A 11 -20.12 -1.99 -5.20
CA GLU A 11 -19.30 -2.99 -5.91
C GLU A 11 -17.96 -3.29 -5.24
N ALA A 12 -17.64 -2.62 -4.16
CA ALA A 12 -16.38 -2.81 -3.44
C ALA A 12 -16.26 -4.21 -2.83
N GLY A 13 -15.03 -4.66 -2.61
CA GLY A 13 -14.73 -5.89 -1.88
C GLY A 13 -15.20 -5.82 -0.42
N THR A 14 -15.10 -6.94 0.28
CA THR A 14 -15.48 -7.03 1.69
C THR A 14 -14.53 -6.21 2.56
N CYS A 15 -15.08 -5.21 3.24
CA CYS A 15 -14.34 -4.37 4.18
C CYS A 15 -14.19 -5.10 5.52
N ILE A 16 -12.96 -5.28 6.02
CA ILE A 16 -12.69 -5.99 7.28
C ILE A 16 -11.88 -5.12 8.25
N ASP A 17 -12.12 -5.30 9.54
CA ASP A 17 -11.40 -4.61 10.62
C ASP A 17 -9.94 -5.10 10.76
N ALA A 18 -9.15 -4.38 11.56
CA ALA A 18 -7.73 -4.66 11.73
C ALA A 18 -7.44 -6.04 12.38
N THR A 19 -8.30 -6.51 13.30
CA THR A 19 -8.15 -7.83 13.92
C THR A 19 -8.41 -8.95 12.94
N SER A 20 -9.49 -8.84 12.17
CA SER A 20 -9.82 -9.78 11.09
C SER A 20 -8.78 -9.74 9.97
N TRP A 21 -8.23 -8.56 9.68
CA TRP A 21 -7.12 -8.37 8.75
C TRP A 21 -5.89 -9.17 9.16
N ASN A 22 -5.44 -9.06 10.41
CA ASN A 22 -4.29 -9.83 10.91
C ASN A 22 -4.49 -11.34 10.79
N LYS A 23 -5.71 -11.85 10.98
CA LYS A 23 -6.02 -13.27 10.77
C LYS A 23 -5.95 -13.64 9.29
N LEU A 24 -6.54 -12.83 8.43
CA LEU A 24 -6.60 -13.08 6.98
C LEU A 24 -5.21 -13.11 6.35
N ILE A 25 -4.35 -12.12 6.65
CA ILE A 25 -3.02 -12.02 6.00
C ILE A 25 -1.99 -13.02 6.55
N LYS A 26 -2.27 -13.70 7.66
CA LYS A 26 -1.50 -14.85 8.16
C LYS A 26 -1.82 -16.14 7.42
N ASP A 27 -2.97 -16.22 6.75
CA ASP A 27 -3.33 -17.39 5.95
C ASP A 27 -2.47 -17.45 4.68
N LYS A 28 -1.79 -18.57 4.48
CA LYS A 28 -0.92 -18.82 3.31
C LYS A 28 -1.66 -18.76 1.96
N ASN A 29 -2.98 -18.99 1.98
CA ASN A 29 -3.82 -18.91 0.79
C ASN A 29 -4.31 -17.49 0.50
N THR A 30 -3.84 -16.49 1.23
CA THR A 30 -4.17 -15.09 1.01
C THR A 30 -3.06 -14.37 0.25
N ILE A 31 -3.43 -13.73 -0.84
CA ILE A 31 -2.58 -12.82 -1.60
C ILE A 31 -2.80 -11.43 -1.03
N VAL A 32 -1.76 -10.83 -0.47
CA VAL A 32 -1.80 -9.50 0.11
C VAL A 32 -1.17 -8.51 -0.87
N ILE A 33 -1.90 -7.46 -1.25
CA ILE A 33 -1.45 -6.49 -2.25
C ILE A 33 -1.47 -5.08 -1.65
N ASP A 34 -0.33 -4.41 -1.73
CA ASP A 34 -0.23 -2.99 -1.40
C ASP A 34 -0.64 -2.15 -2.62
N THR A 35 -1.75 -1.44 -2.55
CA THR A 35 -2.26 -0.64 -3.67
C THR A 35 -1.67 0.77 -3.72
N ARG A 36 -0.67 1.05 -2.89
CA ARG A 36 0.04 2.34 -2.88
C ARG A 36 1.09 2.40 -3.97
N ASN A 37 1.58 3.60 -4.22
CA ASN A 37 2.68 3.81 -5.14
C ASN A 37 3.98 3.25 -4.57
N HIS A 38 4.90 2.85 -5.44
CA HIS A 38 6.17 2.22 -5.04
C HIS A 38 6.95 3.04 -4.01
N TYR A 39 7.02 4.37 -4.15
CA TYR A 39 7.73 5.21 -3.19
C TYR A 39 7.09 5.23 -1.80
N GLU A 40 5.76 5.04 -1.68
CA GLU A 40 5.08 4.89 -0.39
C GLU A 40 5.41 3.53 0.25
N VAL A 41 5.41 2.48 -0.56
CA VAL A 41 5.71 1.10 -0.13
C VAL A 41 7.15 0.99 0.38
N SER A 42 8.08 1.74 -0.21
CA SER A 42 9.50 1.71 0.19
C SER A 42 9.76 2.18 1.62
N LEU A 43 8.83 2.91 2.24
CA LEU A 43 8.95 3.35 3.64
C LEU A 43 8.48 2.29 4.62
N GLY A 44 7.58 1.44 4.20
CA GLY A 44 7.03 0.37 5.02
C GLY A 44 5.79 -0.25 4.39
N SER A 45 5.52 -1.52 4.75
CA SER A 45 4.39 -2.29 4.24
C SER A 45 4.05 -3.46 5.16
N PHE A 46 2.94 -4.15 4.91
CA PHE A 46 2.65 -5.40 5.62
C PHE A 46 3.57 -6.53 5.16
N ARG A 47 3.94 -7.40 6.08
CA ARG A 47 4.76 -8.60 5.79
C ARG A 47 4.15 -9.41 4.66
N ASN A 48 5.00 -9.89 3.76
CA ASN A 48 4.62 -10.73 2.62
C ASN A 48 3.64 -10.08 1.62
N SER A 49 3.41 -8.77 1.72
CA SER A 49 2.61 -8.07 0.71
C SER A 49 3.36 -7.94 -0.61
N ILE A 50 2.59 -7.99 -1.69
CA ILE A 50 3.08 -7.75 -3.04
C ILE A 50 3.11 -6.24 -3.27
N ASN A 51 4.27 -5.75 -3.72
CA ASN A 51 4.42 -4.39 -4.24
C ASN A 51 4.24 -4.41 -5.75
N PRO A 52 3.19 -3.79 -6.31
CA PRO A 52 3.01 -3.71 -7.77
C PRO A 52 4.06 -2.87 -8.50
N HIS A 53 4.91 -2.14 -7.78
CA HIS A 53 5.89 -1.21 -8.33
C HIS A 53 5.31 -0.10 -9.23
N THR A 54 4.05 0.26 -9.01
CA THR A 54 3.38 1.33 -9.75
C THR A 54 3.90 2.70 -9.31
N ARG A 55 4.05 3.62 -10.26
CA ARG A 55 4.44 5.01 -10.00
C ARG A 55 3.23 5.83 -9.55
N ASN A 56 2.07 5.46 -10.05
CA ASN A 56 0.79 6.04 -9.69
C ASN A 56 -0.32 4.98 -9.79
N PHE A 57 -1.45 5.25 -9.13
CA PHE A 57 -2.55 4.29 -9.04
C PHE A 57 -3.23 3.97 -10.40
N SER A 58 -3.09 4.81 -11.42
CA SER A 58 -3.64 4.54 -12.74
C SER A 58 -2.96 3.38 -13.48
N GLU A 59 -1.77 2.97 -13.03
CA GLU A 59 -1.05 1.81 -13.57
C GLU A 59 -1.55 0.48 -12.96
N PHE A 60 -2.27 0.54 -11.84
CA PHE A 60 -2.71 -0.64 -11.11
C PHE A 60 -3.60 -1.59 -11.95
N PRO A 61 -4.58 -1.12 -12.75
CA PRO A 61 -5.37 -2.00 -13.62
C PRO A 61 -4.51 -2.83 -14.57
N LYS A 62 -3.51 -2.22 -15.19
CA LYS A 62 -2.60 -2.92 -16.09
C LYS A 62 -1.75 -3.95 -15.33
N TRP A 63 -1.26 -3.60 -14.16
CA TRP A 63 -0.52 -4.54 -13.32
C TRP A 63 -1.36 -5.78 -12.96
N VAL A 64 -2.64 -5.59 -12.64
CA VAL A 64 -3.59 -6.68 -12.38
C VAL A 64 -3.67 -7.61 -13.58
N ASP A 65 -3.88 -7.07 -14.80
CA ASP A 65 -3.99 -7.85 -16.02
C ASP A 65 -2.72 -8.64 -16.33
N ASP A 66 -1.56 -8.07 -16.09
CA ASP A 66 -0.29 -8.68 -16.45
C ASP A 66 0.22 -9.71 -15.41
N ASN A 67 -0.22 -9.62 -14.14
CA ASN A 67 0.46 -10.31 -13.05
C ASN A 67 -0.43 -11.07 -12.07
N LEU A 68 -1.66 -10.64 -11.79
CA LEU A 68 -2.42 -11.17 -10.65
C LEU A 68 -2.67 -12.67 -10.75
N ASP A 69 -3.04 -13.18 -11.91
CA ASP A 69 -3.29 -14.62 -12.13
C ASP A 69 -2.04 -15.46 -11.85
N LYS A 70 -0.86 -14.98 -12.22
CA LYS A 70 0.41 -15.66 -11.93
C LYS A 70 0.66 -15.80 -10.42
N TYR A 71 0.29 -14.77 -9.64
CA TYR A 71 0.39 -14.84 -8.18
C TYR A 71 -0.63 -15.80 -7.58
N ILE A 72 -1.86 -15.82 -8.11
CA ILE A 72 -2.91 -16.76 -7.69
C ILE A 72 -2.46 -18.20 -7.93
N GLU A 73 -1.99 -18.50 -9.13
CA GLU A 73 -1.49 -19.82 -9.50
C GLU A 73 -0.29 -20.26 -8.65
N SER A 74 0.70 -19.38 -8.48
CA SER A 74 1.94 -19.72 -7.76
C SER A 74 1.75 -19.92 -6.26
N LYS A 75 0.81 -19.21 -5.64
CA LYS A 75 0.54 -19.27 -4.20
C LYS A 75 -0.64 -20.15 -3.83
N GLY A 76 -1.41 -20.67 -4.80
CA GLY A 76 -2.69 -21.34 -4.56
C GLY A 76 -3.69 -20.41 -3.87
N GLY A 77 -3.61 -19.09 -4.18
CA GLY A 77 -4.34 -18.06 -3.47
C GLY A 77 -5.85 -18.18 -3.67
N LYS A 78 -6.59 -18.25 -2.54
CA LYS A 78 -8.05 -18.27 -2.51
C LYS A 78 -8.65 -16.93 -2.14
N ASN A 79 -7.90 -16.11 -1.42
CA ASN A 79 -8.32 -14.80 -0.94
C ASN A 79 -7.39 -13.72 -1.49
N ILE A 80 -7.95 -12.57 -1.83
CA ILE A 80 -7.19 -11.39 -2.25
C ILE A 80 -7.47 -10.28 -1.24
N ALA A 81 -6.44 -9.85 -0.53
CA ALA A 81 -6.51 -8.82 0.50
C ALA A 81 -5.74 -7.58 0.06
N MET A 82 -6.39 -6.42 0.06
CA MET A 82 -5.78 -5.16 -0.38
C MET A 82 -5.80 -4.11 0.70
N PHE A 83 -4.79 -3.26 0.71
CA PHE A 83 -4.70 -2.13 1.63
C PHE A 83 -4.05 -0.91 0.99
N CYS A 84 -4.29 0.24 1.58
CA CYS A 84 -3.61 1.51 1.27
C CYS A 84 -3.53 2.37 2.53
N THR A 85 -3.12 3.62 2.42
CA THR A 85 -2.96 4.52 3.57
C THR A 85 -4.26 4.75 4.34
N GLY A 86 -5.36 5.14 3.65
CA GLY A 86 -6.64 5.52 4.28
C GLY A 86 -7.87 4.73 3.79
N GLY A 87 -7.69 3.73 2.89
CA GLY A 87 -8.78 2.87 2.41
C GLY A 87 -9.38 3.26 1.07
N ILE A 88 -9.35 4.52 0.63
CA ILE A 88 -10.05 5.02 -0.57
C ILE A 88 -9.59 4.35 -1.87
N ARG A 89 -8.28 4.13 -2.05
CA ARG A 89 -7.75 3.42 -3.24
C ARG A 89 -8.23 1.97 -3.28
N CYS A 90 -8.38 1.35 -2.12
CA CYS A 90 -8.83 -0.04 -2.01
C CYS A 90 -10.28 -0.23 -2.47
N GLU A 91 -11.17 0.71 -2.24
CA GLU A 91 -12.54 0.64 -2.72
C GLU A 91 -12.57 0.52 -4.26
N LYS A 92 -11.77 1.36 -4.95
CA LYS A 92 -11.63 1.32 -6.40
C LYS A 92 -10.92 0.06 -6.89
N ALA A 93 -9.85 -0.35 -6.21
CA ALA A 93 -9.09 -1.54 -6.57
C ALA A 93 -9.93 -2.82 -6.43
N THR A 94 -10.69 -2.95 -5.34
CA THR A 94 -11.54 -4.11 -5.12
C THR A 94 -12.73 -4.16 -6.09
N SER A 95 -13.34 -3.02 -6.41
CA SER A 95 -14.37 -2.94 -7.45
C SER A 95 -13.83 -3.37 -8.83
N LEU A 96 -12.62 -2.93 -9.18
CA LEU A 96 -11.97 -3.37 -10.42
C LEU A 96 -11.83 -4.89 -10.48
N LEU A 97 -11.35 -5.52 -9.40
CA LEU A 97 -11.18 -6.97 -9.36
C LEU A 97 -12.51 -7.71 -9.44
N ARG A 98 -13.56 -7.24 -8.75
CA ARG A 98 -14.91 -7.82 -8.87
C ARG A 98 -15.44 -7.76 -10.29
N ASN A 99 -15.27 -6.63 -10.96
CA ASN A 99 -15.69 -6.48 -12.36
C ASN A 99 -14.92 -7.40 -13.33
N LYS A 100 -13.72 -7.82 -12.95
CA LYS A 100 -12.92 -8.81 -13.67
C LYS A 100 -13.28 -10.27 -13.33
N GLY A 101 -14.22 -10.48 -12.40
CA GLY A 101 -14.70 -11.81 -12.01
C GLY A 101 -13.92 -12.48 -10.89
N TYR A 102 -13.01 -11.76 -10.22
CA TYR A 102 -12.35 -12.30 -9.03
C TYR A 102 -13.31 -12.37 -7.84
N GLU A 103 -13.16 -13.41 -7.04
CA GLU A 103 -13.96 -13.66 -5.84
C GLU A 103 -13.10 -13.55 -4.57
N ASN A 104 -13.72 -13.56 -3.39
CA ASN A 104 -13.05 -13.51 -2.08
C ASN A 104 -12.08 -12.32 -1.96
N ILE A 105 -12.57 -11.14 -2.30
CA ILE A 105 -11.81 -9.89 -2.30
C ILE A 105 -12.11 -9.12 -1.02
N TYR A 106 -11.05 -8.75 -0.30
CA TYR A 106 -11.10 -8.06 0.99
C TYR A 106 -10.27 -6.79 0.95
N HIS A 107 -10.65 -5.80 1.77
CA HIS A 107 -9.80 -4.65 2.01
C HIS A 107 -9.82 -4.20 3.47
N LEU A 108 -8.71 -3.62 3.90
CA LEU A 108 -8.52 -3.14 5.27
C LEU A 108 -9.33 -1.87 5.52
N LYS A 109 -10.24 -1.91 6.48
CA LYS A 109 -11.08 -0.78 6.90
C LYS A 109 -10.22 0.37 7.41
N GLY A 110 -10.39 1.55 6.81
CA GLY A 110 -9.64 2.75 7.18
C GLY A 110 -8.14 2.72 6.86
N GLY A 111 -7.67 1.66 6.20
CA GLY A 111 -6.27 1.52 5.75
C GLY A 111 -5.26 1.41 6.89
N ILE A 112 -3.99 1.68 6.57
CA ILE A 112 -2.86 1.56 7.50
C ILE A 112 -3.02 2.48 8.71
N LEU A 113 -3.52 3.70 8.51
CA LEU A 113 -3.64 4.66 9.62
C LEU A 113 -4.62 4.16 10.67
N LYS A 114 -5.78 3.63 10.26
CA LYS A 114 -6.73 3.04 11.20
C LYS A 114 -6.19 1.76 11.84
N TYR A 115 -5.43 0.98 11.10
CA TYR A 115 -4.75 -0.20 11.64
C TYR A 115 -3.77 0.17 12.76
N PHE A 116 -3.03 1.27 12.64
CA PHE A 116 -2.13 1.75 13.70
C PHE A 116 -2.88 2.23 14.96
N GLU A 117 -4.12 2.70 14.81
CA GLU A 117 -4.96 3.04 15.96
C GLU A 117 -5.49 1.80 16.70
N ASP A 118 -5.85 0.76 15.94
CA ASP A 118 -6.59 -0.39 16.45
C ASP A 118 -5.70 -1.55 16.93
N ILE A 119 -4.48 -1.68 16.40
CA ILE A 119 -3.56 -2.79 16.69
C ILE A 119 -2.35 -2.28 17.47
N PRO A 120 -2.06 -2.85 18.66
CA PRO A 120 -0.83 -2.54 19.39
C PRO A 120 0.43 -2.86 18.56
N LYS A 121 1.51 -2.12 18.80
CA LYS A 121 2.76 -2.22 18.03
C LYS A 121 3.38 -3.62 18.07
N ASP A 122 3.31 -4.30 19.19
CA ASP A 122 3.83 -5.66 19.39
C ASP A 122 3.02 -6.74 18.68
N GLU A 123 1.75 -6.45 18.34
CA GLU A 123 0.88 -7.33 17.54
C GLU A 123 0.86 -6.95 16.04
N SER A 124 1.51 -5.87 15.68
CA SER A 124 1.50 -5.34 14.32
C SER A 124 2.24 -6.25 13.34
N LEU A 125 1.64 -6.45 12.18
CA LEU A 125 2.25 -7.10 11.02
C LEU A 125 2.76 -6.11 9.97
N PHE A 126 2.64 -4.81 10.25
CA PHE A 126 3.20 -3.75 9.41
C PHE A 126 4.64 -3.45 9.84
N GLU A 127 5.54 -3.37 8.87
CA GLU A 127 6.95 -3.05 9.08
C GLU A 127 7.30 -1.71 8.45
N GLY A 128 8.09 -0.91 9.16
CA GLY A 128 8.51 0.42 8.71
C GLY A 128 7.54 1.53 9.09
N GLU A 129 7.44 2.56 8.25
CA GLU A 129 6.64 3.75 8.45
C GLU A 129 5.61 3.92 7.33
N CYS A 130 4.48 4.55 7.64
CA CYS A 130 3.44 4.84 6.64
C CYS A 130 3.64 6.22 6.04
N PHE A 131 3.85 6.30 4.72
CA PHE A 131 3.89 7.57 4.00
C PHE A 131 2.55 8.30 4.10
N VAL A 132 2.59 9.60 4.36
CA VAL A 132 1.44 10.51 4.36
C VAL A 132 1.70 11.75 3.51
N PHE A 133 0.64 12.28 2.90
CA PHE A 133 0.71 13.42 1.95
C PHE A 133 0.67 14.78 2.66
N ASP A 134 1.31 14.88 3.82
CA ASP A 134 1.41 16.15 4.56
C ASP A 134 2.85 16.43 5.03
N LYS A 135 3.05 17.52 5.76
CA LYS A 135 4.38 17.97 6.23
C LYS A 135 5.13 16.97 7.11
N ARG A 136 4.46 15.94 7.62
CA ARG A 136 5.09 14.87 8.44
C ARG A 136 5.83 13.85 7.59
N VAL A 137 5.47 13.72 6.31
CA VAL A 137 6.03 12.80 5.30
C VAL A 137 5.74 11.33 5.60
N ALA A 138 6.04 10.86 6.81
CA ALA A 138 5.78 9.51 7.25
C ALA A 138 5.34 9.48 8.71
N LEU A 139 4.54 8.48 9.07
CA LEU A 139 4.12 8.20 10.44
C LEU A 139 4.62 6.83 10.88
N ASN A 140 5.11 6.78 12.12
CA ASN A 140 5.40 5.52 12.79
C ASN A 140 4.11 4.88 13.32
N HIS A 141 4.22 3.72 13.95
CA HIS A 141 3.08 2.97 14.49
C HIS A 141 2.30 3.72 15.57
N GLU A 142 2.91 4.64 16.30
CA GLU A 142 2.26 5.49 17.29
C GLU A 142 1.61 6.75 16.67
N LEU A 143 1.49 6.82 15.34
CA LEU A 143 0.96 7.95 14.58
C LEU A 143 1.74 9.26 14.79
N ARG A 144 2.99 9.17 15.23
CA ARG A 144 3.91 10.29 15.36
C ARG A 144 4.73 10.45 14.08
N LYS A 145 5.25 11.66 13.88
CA LYS A 145 6.17 11.94 12.77
C LYS A 145 7.32 10.94 12.78
N GLY A 146 7.55 10.29 11.65
CA GLY A 146 8.59 9.31 11.42
C GLY A 146 9.97 9.92 11.12
N SER A 147 10.84 9.09 10.56
CA SER A 147 12.26 9.41 10.31
C SER A 147 12.53 9.91 8.88
N PHE A 148 11.52 9.96 8.02
CA PHE A 148 11.69 10.39 6.64
C PHE A 148 11.45 11.89 6.46
N SER A 149 12.13 12.46 5.45
CA SER A 149 11.94 13.82 4.95
C SER A 149 11.75 13.78 3.43
N ILE A 150 11.42 14.91 2.83
CA ILE A 150 11.27 15.04 1.37
C ILE A 150 12.56 15.60 0.78
N CYS A 151 13.01 15.00 -0.32
CA CYS A 151 14.00 15.62 -1.18
C CYS A 151 13.38 16.83 -1.89
N HIS A 152 13.86 18.03 -1.61
CA HIS A 152 13.32 19.26 -2.19
C HIS A 152 13.54 19.39 -3.71
N ALA A 153 14.42 18.59 -4.29
CA ALA A 153 14.66 18.59 -5.72
C ALA A 153 13.64 17.73 -6.50
N CYS A 154 13.34 16.49 -6.02
CA CYS A 154 12.48 15.56 -6.76
C CYS A 154 11.17 15.20 -6.05
N GLY A 155 10.96 15.65 -4.80
CA GLY A 155 9.74 15.37 -4.05
C GLY A 155 9.66 13.94 -3.47
N MET A 156 10.69 13.10 -3.65
CA MET A 156 10.69 11.73 -3.12
C MET A 156 11.06 11.69 -1.65
N PRO A 157 10.47 10.76 -0.88
CA PRO A 157 10.86 10.57 0.51
C PRO A 157 12.28 9.99 0.61
N ILE A 158 13.05 10.51 1.54
CA ILE A 158 14.43 10.09 1.82
C ILE A 158 14.62 9.87 3.32
N SER A 159 15.38 8.84 3.66
CA SER A 159 15.74 8.53 5.04
C SER A 159 16.90 9.39 5.54
N ASN A 160 17.12 9.38 6.86
CA ASN A 160 18.31 9.98 7.44
C ASN A 160 19.63 9.36 6.94
N GLN A 161 19.59 8.08 6.50
CA GLN A 161 20.75 7.43 5.91
C GLN A 161 20.98 7.90 4.47
N ASP A 162 19.92 8.13 3.70
CA ASP A 162 20.04 8.66 2.34
C ASP A 162 20.62 10.07 2.32
N GLN A 163 20.33 10.88 3.35
CA GLN A 163 20.92 12.22 3.51
C GLN A 163 22.44 12.19 3.84
N LYS A 164 22.96 11.06 4.30
CA LYS A 164 24.40 10.88 4.55
C LYS A 164 25.17 10.36 3.33
N ARG A 165 24.49 10.03 2.25
CA ARG A 165 25.13 9.56 1.02
C ARG A 165 25.92 10.69 0.34
N ARG A 166 27.00 10.34 -0.34
CA ARG A 166 27.86 11.29 -1.07
C ARG A 166 27.11 12.08 -2.14
N GLU A 167 26.07 11.47 -2.72
CA GLU A 167 25.23 12.02 -3.77
C GLU A 167 24.24 13.07 -3.24
N TYR A 168 23.93 13.05 -1.94
CA TYR A 168 22.97 13.99 -1.37
C TYR A 168 23.55 15.40 -1.28
N LYS A 169 22.81 16.35 -1.83
CA LYS A 169 23.05 17.79 -1.67
C LYS A 169 21.71 18.43 -1.39
N GLU A 170 21.57 18.99 -0.19
CA GLU A 170 20.33 19.61 0.27
C GLU A 170 19.79 20.64 -0.75
N GLY A 171 18.51 20.53 -1.10
CA GLY A 171 17.86 21.40 -2.07
C GLY A 171 18.24 21.17 -3.53
N ILE A 172 19.23 20.34 -3.84
CA ILE A 172 19.78 20.16 -5.19
C ILE A 172 19.52 18.76 -5.73
N GLN A 173 19.85 17.71 -4.97
CA GLN A 173 19.71 16.32 -5.45
C GLN A 173 19.74 15.30 -4.31
N CYS A 174 19.18 14.12 -4.57
CA CYS A 174 19.38 12.90 -3.77
C CYS A 174 19.74 11.72 -4.69
N HIS A 175 19.99 10.55 -4.12
CA HIS A 175 20.35 9.34 -4.87
C HIS A 175 19.26 8.86 -5.85
N LEU A 176 18.03 9.37 -5.75
CA LEU A 176 16.91 9.02 -6.64
C LEU A 176 16.76 9.97 -7.83
N CYS A 177 17.43 11.10 -7.84
CA CYS A 177 17.28 12.13 -8.86
C CYS A 177 18.61 12.71 -9.39
N ILE A 178 19.69 11.93 -9.27
CA ILE A 178 20.96 12.25 -9.88
C ILE A 178 20.88 12.00 -11.39
#